data_49ecbebd7c68a2321edca04831ee3aed
#
_entry.id   49ecbebd7c68a2321edca04831ee3aed
#
_cell.length_a   1.000
_cell.length_b   1.000
_cell.length_c   1.000
_cell.angle_alpha   90.00
_cell.angle_beta   90.00
_cell.angle_gamma   90.00
#
_symmetry.space_group_name_H-M   'P 1'
#
loop_
_entity.id
_entity.type
_entity.pdbx_description
1 polymer ?
#
loop_
_entity_poly.entity_id
_entity_poly.type
_entity_poly.pdbx_seq_one_letter_code
_entity_poly.pdbx_strand_id
1 'polypeptide(L)'
;KKRELVSDELFIVKNDCKTFAEKQNKVISVSALYPDKVSKVSEYVPFKVREVHELKDGSVSIVAEQYKAVYHSGYQGNGYYVYFYCDIAVINLDNKSEVKGMVKIPKFQKDVKNPSLLTTTYKGKTYVVYEDETKNDNVNTDKDIKKSTTSIFSRDTNNSLFLVTVNAKGEMKKEIISLVRRFVPLPKKIKR
;
A
#
# COMPACT_ATOMS: atom_id res chain seq x y z
N LYS A 1 -1.88 22.13 18.11
CA LYS A 1 -1.53 20.80 17.54
C LYS A 1 -2.80 20.22 16.95
N LYS A 2 -2.92 20.11 15.62
CA LYS A 2 -3.98 19.35 14.95
C LYS A 2 -3.81 17.88 15.33
N ARG A 3 -4.77 17.31 16.05
CA ARG A 3 -4.89 15.85 16.20
C ARG A 3 -5.43 15.33 14.89
N GLU A 4 -4.62 14.61 14.13
CA GLU A 4 -5.16 13.78 13.05
C GLU A 4 -5.91 12.62 13.72
N LEU A 5 -7.21 12.55 13.50
CA LEU A 5 -8.01 11.39 13.85
C LEU A 5 -7.61 10.28 12.87
N VAL A 6 -7.02 9.24 13.39
CA VAL A 6 -6.72 8.06 12.60
C VAL A 6 -7.78 7.02 12.93
N SER A 7 -8.53 6.62 11.92
CA SER A 7 -9.50 5.54 12.06
C SER A 7 -8.80 4.21 11.86
N ASP A 8 -8.95 3.31 12.81
CA ASP A 8 -8.60 1.91 12.73
C ASP A 8 -9.81 1.03 12.34
N GLU A 9 -10.83 1.66 11.79
CA GLU A 9 -12.07 1.06 11.35
C GLU A 9 -12.31 1.27 9.85
N LEU A 10 -12.84 0.25 9.21
CA LEU A 10 -13.31 0.25 7.85
C LEU A 10 -14.84 0.11 7.84
N PHE A 11 -15.53 1.10 7.26
CA PHE A 11 -16.96 1.10 7.11
C PHE A 11 -17.33 0.51 5.75
N ILE A 12 -18.19 -0.52 5.76
CA ILE A 12 -18.66 -1.20 4.55
C ILE A 12 -20.17 -1.04 4.48
N VAL A 13 -20.61 -0.42 3.39
CA VAL A 13 -22.04 -0.29 3.08
C VAL A 13 -22.29 -0.96 1.74
N LYS A 14 -23.19 -1.95 1.69
CA LYS A 14 -23.66 -2.57 0.46
C LYS A 14 -25.09 -2.10 0.17
N ASN A 15 -25.30 -1.55 -1.00
CA ASN A 15 -26.60 -1.11 -1.47
C ASN A 15 -27.08 -1.96 -2.63
N ASP A 16 -28.38 -2.07 -2.80
CA ASP A 16 -28.96 -2.59 -4.03
C ASP A 16 -28.69 -1.63 -5.18
N CYS A 17 -28.14 -2.12 -6.28
CA CYS A 17 -27.78 -1.26 -7.41
C CYS A 17 -28.98 -0.67 -8.18
N LYS A 18 -30.20 -1.22 -8.00
CA LYS A 18 -31.41 -0.76 -8.67
C LYS A 18 -32.25 0.17 -7.78
N THR A 19 -32.38 -0.18 -6.52
CA THR A 19 -33.24 0.54 -5.57
C THR A 19 -32.48 1.49 -4.66
N PHE A 20 -31.14 1.39 -4.63
CA PHE A 20 -30.23 2.06 -3.69
C PHE A 20 -30.54 1.79 -2.21
N ALA A 21 -31.42 0.82 -1.93
CA ALA A 21 -31.70 0.40 -0.57
C ALA A 21 -30.47 -0.23 0.06
N GLU A 22 -30.18 0.13 1.31
CA GLU A 22 -29.10 -0.48 2.08
C GLU A 22 -29.41 -1.95 2.33
N LYS A 23 -28.52 -2.83 1.90
CA LYS A 23 -28.58 -4.28 2.13
C LYS A 23 -27.75 -4.69 3.32
N GLN A 24 -26.66 -3.98 3.57
CA GLN A 24 -25.74 -4.32 4.63
C GLN A 24 -24.92 -3.08 5.04
N ASN A 25 -24.72 -2.94 6.35
CA ASN A 25 -23.84 -1.95 6.95
C ASN A 25 -22.98 -2.65 8.02
N LYS A 26 -21.66 -2.51 7.91
CA LYS A 26 -20.74 -3.18 8.82
C LYS A 26 -19.50 -2.34 9.08
N VAL A 27 -19.06 -2.36 10.33
CA VAL A 27 -17.79 -1.78 10.76
C VAL A 27 -16.81 -2.90 11.04
N ILE A 28 -15.60 -2.81 10.46
CA ILE A 28 -14.54 -3.80 10.61
C ILE A 28 -13.34 -3.10 11.23
N SER A 29 -12.88 -3.61 12.37
CA SER A 29 -11.61 -3.14 12.94
C SER A 29 -10.43 -3.63 12.11
N VAL A 30 -9.54 -2.71 11.76
CA VAL A 30 -8.27 -2.98 11.09
C VAL A 30 -7.09 -2.79 12.03
N SER A 31 -7.35 -2.70 13.33
CA SER A 31 -6.33 -2.52 14.38
C SER A 31 -5.23 -3.58 14.32
N ALA A 32 -5.56 -4.83 13.93
CA ALA A 32 -4.59 -5.91 13.77
C ALA A 32 -3.54 -5.65 12.69
N LEU A 33 -3.77 -4.71 11.76
CA LEU A 33 -2.80 -4.31 10.74
C LEU A 33 -1.79 -3.28 11.27
N TYR A 34 -2.04 -2.72 12.43
CA TYR A 34 -1.14 -1.74 13.04
C TYR A 34 -0.25 -2.41 14.10
N PRO A 35 0.96 -1.91 14.31
CA PRO A 35 1.83 -2.44 15.36
C PRO A 35 1.25 -2.16 16.74
N ASP A 36 1.42 -3.11 17.68
CA ASP A 36 0.88 -3.05 19.04
C ASP A 36 1.32 -1.83 19.86
N LYS A 37 2.41 -1.17 19.44
CA LYS A 37 2.95 0.02 20.12
C LYS A 37 3.38 1.04 19.10
N VAL A 38 2.52 2.01 18.84
CA VAL A 38 2.91 3.23 18.15
C VAL A 38 3.44 4.22 19.21
N SER A 39 4.76 4.39 19.31
CA SER A 39 5.38 5.24 20.32
C SER A 39 5.07 6.73 20.12
N LYS A 40 4.73 7.12 18.88
CA LYS A 40 4.36 8.50 18.52
C LYS A 40 3.24 8.51 17.50
N VAL A 41 2.24 9.35 17.72
CA VAL A 41 1.12 9.57 16.77
C VAL A 41 1.61 10.02 15.38
N SER A 42 2.80 10.63 15.30
CA SER A 42 3.44 11.02 14.03
C SER A 42 3.93 9.84 13.17
N GLU A 43 4.06 8.66 13.76
CA GLU A 43 4.49 7.42 13.09
C GLU A 43 3.30 6.65 12.53
N TYR A 44 2.09 7.05 12.92
CA TYR A 44 0.87 6.42 12.44
C TYR A 44 0.52 6.94 11.04
N VAL A 45 0.57 6.05 10.06
CA VAL A 45 0.18 6.34 8.68
C VAL A 45 -1.12 5.63 8.37
N PRO A 46 -2.21 6.35 8.04
CA PRO A 46 -3.50 5.73 7.79
C PRO A 46 -3.48 4.90 6.51
N PHE A 47 -4.23 3.80 6.50
CA PHE A 47 -4.54 3.07 5.28
C PHE A 47 -5.59 3.83 4.47
N LYS A 48 -5.36 3.92 3.16
CA LYS A 48 -6.30 4.42 2.17
C LYS A 48 -6.69 3.31 1.24
N VAL A 49 -7.97 3.07 1.06
CA VAL A 49 -8.47 2.08 0.10
C VAL A 49 -8.01 2.49 -1.30
N ARG A 50 -7.40 1.56 -2.02
CA ARG A 50 -6.92 1.70 -3.39
C ARG A 50 -7.85 1.02 -4.37
N GLU A 51 -8.19 -0.25 -4.08
CA GLU A 51 -9.01 -1.08 -4.95
C GLU A 51 -9.96 -1.94 -4.12
N VAL A 52 -11.12 -2.22 -4.69
CA VAL A 52 -12.11 -3.13 -4.16
C VAL A 52 -12.50 -4.11 -5.26
N HIS A 53 -12.26 -5.38 -5.02
CA HIS A 53 -12.56 -6.45 -5.97
C HIS A 53 -13.71 -7.30 -5.43
N GLU A 54 -14.86 -7.28 -6.12
CA GLU A 54 -15.95 -8.20 -5.86
C GLU A 54 -15.71 -9.50 -6.63
N LEU A 55 -15.84 -10.64 -5.96
CA LEU A 55 -15.71 -11.98 -6.55
C LEU A 55 -17.08 -12.53 -6.92
N LYS A 56 -17.08 -13.57 -7.79
CA LYS A 56 -18.33 -14.16 -8.30
C LYS A 56 -19.25 -14.74 -7.22
N ASP A 57 -18.70 -15.14 -6.08
CA ASP A 57 -19.44 -15.67 -4.94
C ASP A 57 -19.97 -14.57 -4.00
N GLY A 58 -19.79 -13.29 -4.36
CA GLY A 58 -20.16 -12.14 -3.57
C GLY A 58 -19.19 -11.81 -2.42
N SER A 59 -18.07 -12.54 -2.32
CA SER A 59 -16.97 -12.16 -1.43
C SER A 59 -16.23 -10.95 -1.98
N VAL A 60 -15.49 -10.23 -1.13
CA VAL A 60 -14.81 -8.99 -1.48
C VAL A 60 -13.37 -9.04 -1.02
N SER A 61 -12.46 -8.60 -1.87
CA SER A 61 -11.09 -8.32 -1.51
C SER A 61 -10.81 -6.82 -1.59
N ILE A 62 -10.42 -6.23 -0.47
CA ILE A 62 -10.11 -4.81 -0.34
C ILE A 62 -8.59 -4.67 -0.26
N VAL A 63 -8.02 -3.87 -1.14
CA VAL A 63 -6.60 -3.50 -1.09
C VAL A 63 -6.49 -2.05 -0.64
N ALA A 64 -5.73 -1.83 0.42
CA ALA A 64 -5.46 -0.51 0.96
C ALA A 64 -3.95 -0.29 1.11
N GLU A 65 -3.50 0.94 1.02
CA GLU A 65 -2.10 1.32 1.13
C GLU A 65 -1.93 2.45 2.13
N GLN A 66 -0.93 2.37 2.97
CA GLN A 66 -0.55 3.46 3.84
C GLN A 66 0.06 4.61 3.03
N TYR A 67 -0.53 5.79 3.15
CA TYR A 67 -0.11 6.98 2.42
C TYR A 67 -0.02 8.19 3.32
N LYS A 68 1.10 8.91 3.22
CA LYS A 68 1.33 10.17 3.94
C LYS A 68 2.02 11.18 3.02
N ALA A 69 1.51 12.40 3.03
CA ALA A 69 2.19 13.55 2.42
C ALA A 69 2.66 14.51 3.53
N VAL A 70 3.91 14.89 3.51
CA VAL A 70 4.51 15.82 4.47
C VAL A 70 4.97 17.06 3.74
N TYR A 71 4.46 18.22 4.15
CA TYR A 71 4.90 19.48 3.61
C TYR A 71 6.20 19.94 4.30
N HIS A 72 7.19 20.29 3.52
CA HIS A 72 8.43 20.91 3.97
C HIS A 72 8.45 22.37 3.52
N SER A 73 8.52 23.30 4.48
CA SER A 73 8.72 24.70 4.18
C SER A 73 10.17 24.93 3.74
N GLY A 74 10.34 25.41 2.52
CA GLY A 74 11.66 25.80 2.00
C GLY A 74 12.02 27.24 2.37
N TYR A 75 13.28 27.61 2.12
CA TYR A 75 13.75 28.98 2.25
C TYR A 75 12.99 29.89 1.25
N GLN A 76 12.60 31.08 1.66
CA GLN A 76 11.85 32.08 0.88
C GLN A 76 10.42 31.66 0.47
N GLY A 77 9.75 30.79 1.25
CA GLY A 77 8.36 30.42 0.99
C GLY A 77 8.15 29.32 -0.08
N ASN A 78 9.21 28.85 -0.72
CA ASN A 78 9.14 27.73 -1.67
C ASN A 78 9.11 26.40 -0.92
N GLY A 79 7.91 25.93 -0.56
CA GLY A 79 7.74 24.63 0.07
C GLY A 79 7.48 23.51 -0.96
N TYR A 80 7.73 22.27 -0.53
CA TYR A 80 7.45 21.09 -1.33
C TYR A 80 6.86 19.97 -0.49
N TYR A 81 6.13 19.06 -1.14
CA TYR A 81 5.60 17.87 -0.49
C TYR A 81 6.51 16.67 -0.70
N VAL A 82 6.74 15.93 0.37
CA VAL A 82 7.36 14.60 0.35
C VAL A 82 6.27 13.57 0.54
N TYR A 83 6.19 12.62 -0.38
CA TYR A 83 5.18 11.56 -0.38
C TYR A 83 5.79 10.26 0.12
N PHE A 84 5.07 9.59 1.02
CA PHE A 84 5.42 8.29 1.56
C PHE A 84 4.32 7.30 1.22
N TYR A 85 4.68 6.20 0.58
CA TYR A 85 3.84 5.05 0.33
C TYR A 85 4.44 3.87 1.09
N CYS A 86 3.71 3.41 2.08
CA CYS A 86 4.18 2.40 3.01
C CYS A 86 3.42 1.09 2.81
N ASP A 87 3.18 0.35 3.87
CA ASP A 87 2.61 -0.98 3.81
C ASP A 87 1.31 -1.07 3.02
N ILE A 88 1.09 -2.22 2.40
CA ILE A 88 -0.16 -2.55 1.72
C ILE A 88 -0.93 -3.53 2.61
N ALA A 89 -2.23 -3.31 2.78
CA ALA A 89 -3.13 -4.22 3.44
C ALA A 89 -4.02 -4.92 2.41
N VAL A 90 -4.23 -6.22 2.58
CA VAL A 90 -5.26 -6.98 1.86
C VAL A 90 -6.24 -7.53 2.88
N ILE A 91 -7.52 -7.19 2.73
CA ILE A 91 -8.60 -7.58 3.62
C ILE A 91 -9.61 -8.37 2.80
N ASN A 92 -9.78 -9.64 3.12
CA ASN A 92 -10.71 -10.52 2.44
C ASN A 92 -11.97 -10.72 3.29
N LEU A 93 -13.12 -10.46 2.70
CA LEU A 93 -14.43 -10.59 3.31
C LEU A 93 -15.22 -11.68 2.60
N ASP A 94 -16.07 -12.39 3.32
CA ASP A 94 -17.03 -13.28 2.69
C ASP A 94 -18.25 -12.52 2.13
N ASN A 95 -19.21 -13.23 1.58
CA ASN A 95 -20.44 -12.65 1.02
C ASN A 95 -21.35 -11.99 2.08
N LYS A 96 -21.11 -12.27 3.37
CA LYS A 96 -21.79 -11.63 4.52
C LYS A 96 -20.96 -10.48 5.10
N SER A 97 -19.87 -10.08 4.42
CA SER A 97 -18.89 -9.09 4.87
C SER A 97 -18.21 -9.43 6.21
N GLU A 98 -18.10 -10.73 6.54
CA GLU A 98 -17.27 -11.19 7.64
C GLU A 98 -15.80 -11.29 7.18
N VAL A 99 -14.86 -10.92 8.05
CA VAL A 99 -13.44 -11.01 7.77
C VAL A 99 -13.01 -12.47 7.70
N LYS A 100 -12.58 -12.91 6.54
CA LYS A 100 -11.96 -14.23 6.33
C LYS A 100 -10.47 -14.25 6.57
N GLY A 101 -9.82 -13.15 6.18
CA GLY A 101 -8.39 -13.02 6.33
C GLY A 101 -7.96 -11.60 6.12
N MET A 102 -6.88 -11.22 6.81
CA MET A 102 -6.29 -9.90 6.75
C MET A 102 -4.77 -10.04 6.83
N VAL A 103 -4.07 -9.39 5.92
CA VAL A 103 -2.61 -9.43 5.89
C VAL A 103 -2.04 -8.08 5.53
N LYS A 104 -0.90 -7.77 6.13
CA LYS A 104 -0.08 -6.60 5.81
C LYS A 104 1.15 -7.02 5.03
N ILE A 105 1.38 -6.37 3.90
CA ILE A 105 2.54 -6.55 3.02
C ILE A 105 3.48 -5.39 3.29
N PRO A 106 4.65 -5.63 3.90
CA PRO A 106 5.63 -4.58 4.15
C PRO A 106 6.13 -3.96 2.86
N LYS A 107 6.12 -2.63 2.79
CA LYS A 107 6.57 -1.82 1.66
C LYS A 107 7.04 -0.46 2.16
N PHE A 108 8.03 0.14 1.49
CA PHE A 108 8.40 1.52 1.76
C PHE A 108 8.91 2.22 0.50
N GLN A 109 8.17 3.24 0.06
CA GLN A 109 8.59 4.13 -1.04
C GLN A 109 8.51 5.58 -0.57
N LYS A 110 9.51 6.37 -0.96
CA LYS A 110 9.58 7.80 -0.66
C LYS A 110 9.80 8.59 -1.96
N ASP A 111 9.10 9.71 -2.11
CA ASP A 111 9.22 10.65 -3.24
C ASP A 111 9.00 10.03 -4.63
N VAL A 112 8.19 9.00 -4.70
CA VAL A 112 7.79 8.40 -5.97
C VAL A 112 6.61 9.19 -6.53
N LYS A 113 6.74 9.74 -7.73
CA LYS A 113 5.65 10.50 -8.38
C LYS A 113 4.44 9.63 -8.69
N ASN A 114 4.67 8.38 -9.06
CA ASN A 114 3.64 7.41 -9.34
C ASN A 114 3.94 6.11 -8.58
N PRO A 115 3.25 5.85 -7.46
CA PRO A 115 3.42 4.58 -6.77
C PRO A 115 2.95 3.46 -7.69
N SER A 116 3.82 2.50 -7.92
CA SER A 116 3.48 1.33 -8.71
C SER A 116 2.70 0.37 -7.82
N LEU A 117 1.38 0.42 -7.90
CA LEU A 117 0.50 -0.56 -7.27
C LEU A 117 -0.52 -1.01 -8.30
N LEU A 118 -0.45 -2.28 -8.67
CA LEU A 118 -1.43 -2.93 -9.52
C LEU A 118 -2.02 -4.10 -8.76
N THR A 119 -3.34 -4.24 -8.77
CA THR A 119 -4.02 -5.32 -8.08
C THR A 119 -5.04 -6.00 -8.99
N THR A 120 -5.24 -7.28 -8.76
CA THR A 120 -6.29 -8.05 -9.43
C THR A 120 -6.68 -9.26 -8.60
N THR A 121 -7.81 -9.89 -8.92
CA THR A 121 -8.24 -11.14 -8.31
C THR A 121 -8.44 -12.23 -9.35
N TYR A 122 -7.99 -13.44 -9.03
CA TYR A 122 -8.18 -14.61 -9.89
C TYR A 122 -8.27 -15.88 -9.04
N LYS A 123 -9.28 -16.72 -9.30
CA LYS A 123 -9.50 -18.00 -8.59
C LYS A 123 -9.46 -17.86 -7.06
N GLY A 124 -10.14 -16.84 -6.51
CA GLY A 124 -10.23 -16.60 -5.06
C GLY A 124 -8.94 -16.15 -4.40
N LYS A 125 -7.96 -15.70 -5.18
CA LYS A 125 -6.72 -15.10 -4.69
C LYS A 125 -6.61 -13.66 -5.15
N THR A 126 -5.99 -12.82 -4.33
CA THR A 126 -5.63 -11.45 -4.67
C THR A 126 -4.16 -11.38 -5.05
N TYR A 127 -3.88 -10.77 -6.17
CA TYR A 127 -2.54 -10.55 -6.68
C TYR A 127 -2.23 -9.06 -6.55
N VAL A 128 -1.10 -8.76 -5.93
CA VAL A 128 -0.62 -7.40 -5.70
C VAL A 128 0.75 -7.28 -6.33
N VAL A 129 0.91 -6.37 -7.29
CA VAL A 129 2.19 -6.08 -7.93
C VAL A 129 2.62 -4.68 -7.54
N TYR A 130 3.83 -4.54 -7.06
CA TYR A 130 4.40 -3.25 -6.66
C TYR A 130 5.91 -3.22 -6.83
N GLU A 131 6.46 -2.01 -6.96
CA GLU A 131 7.89 -1.76 -6.98
C GLU A 131 8.38 -1.43 -5.56
N ASP A 132 9.50 -2.01 -5.14
CA ASP A 132 10.21 -1.66 -3.91
C ASP A 132 11.72 -1.93 -4.08
N GLU A 133 12.55 -1.54 -3.12
CA GLU A 133 13.96 -1.86 -3.16
C GLU A 133 14.20 -3.36 -3.06
N THR A 134 15.12 -3.88 -3.90
CA THR A 134 15.43 -5.32 -3.96
C THR A 134 15.89 -5.89 -2.61
N LYS A 135 16.54 -5.06 -1.77
CA LYS A 135 16.96 -5.46 -0.41
C LYS A 135 15.78 -5.80 0.53
N ASN A 136 14.54 -5.45 0.13
CA ASN A 136 13.32 -5.75 0.88
C ASN A 136 12.67 -7.08 0.46
N ASP A 137 13.37 -7.93 -0.31
CA ASP A 137 12.83 -9.21 -0.76
C ASP A 137 12.39 -10.11 0.40
N ASN A 138 13.25 -10.28 1.40
CA ASN A 138 13.00 -11.17 2.55
C ASN A 138 12.36 -10.46 3.75
N VAL A 139 11.82 -9.26 3.55
CA VAL A 139 11.17 -8.51 4.63
C VAL A 139 9.74 -8.99 4.79
N ASN A 140 9.42 -9.54 5.95
CA ASN A 140 8.10 -10.04 6.33
C ASN A 140 7.41 -9.18 7.39
N THR A 141 8.15 -8.27 8.04
CA THR A 141 7.63 -7.37 9.07
C THR A 141 8.09 -5.93 8.82
N ASP A 142 7.32 -4.96 9.30
CA ASP A 142 7.65 -3.53 9.17
C ASP A 142 8.98 -3.16 9.83
N LYS A 143 9.37 -3.90 10.87
CA LYS A 143 10.61 -3.64 11.61
C LYS A 143 11.85 -3.93 10.77
N ASP A 144 11.71 -4.88 9.85
CA ASP A 144 12.81 -5.35 9.02
C ASP A 144 12.93 -4.54 7.72
N ILE A 145 11.91 -3.71 7.39
CA ILE A 145 11.92 -2.94 6.16
C ILE A 145 13.06 -1.92 6.16
N LYS A 146 13.97 -2.07 5.22
CA LYS A 146 15.05 -1.13 5.02
C LYS A 146 14.52 0.07 4.27
N LYS A 147 14.32 1.16 4.99
CA LYS A 147 13.84 2.42 4.43
C LYS A 147 14.74 2.86 3.29
N SER A 148 14.12 3.15 2.17
CA SER A 148 14.81 3.74 1.04
C SER A 148 15.48 5.05 1.48
N THR A 149 16.79 5.10 1.34
CA THR A 149 17.58 6.34 1.46
C THR A 149 17.63 7.04 0.10
N THR A 150 16.74 6.73 -0.81
CA THR A 150 16.75 7.23 -2.18
C THR A 150 16.70 8.76 -2.15
N SER A 151 17.87 9.36 -2.10
CA SER A 151 18.06 10.71 -2.56
C SER A 151 17.63 10.74 -4.03
N ILE A 152 16.88 11.74 -4.43
CA ILE A 152 16.55 12.06 -5.82
C ILE A 152 17.79 12.05 -6.74
N PHE A 153 18.98 12.04 -6.16
CA PHE A 153 20.30 12.04 -6.79
C PHE A 153 20.99 10.68 -6.78
N SER A 154 20.44 9.65 -6.12
CA SER A 154 21.05 8.31 -6.11
C SER A 154 20.76 7.62 -7.44
N ARG A 155 21.80 7.42 -8.24
CA ARG A 155 21.75 6.73 -9.54
C ARG A 155 21.59 5.22 -9.43
N ASP A 156 21.76 4.66 -8.25
CA ASP A 156 21.83 3.22 -8.00
C ASP A 156 20.66 2.74 -7.12
N THR A 157 19.42 2.93 -7.60
CA THR A 157 18.30 2.24 -6.98
C THR A 157 18.11 0.89 -7.61
N ASN A 158 18.56 -0.15 -6.92
CA ASN A 158 18.22 -1.52 -7.26
C ASN A 158 16.78 -1.79 -6.81
N ASN A 159 15.81 -1.46 -7.66
CA ASN A 159 14.42 -1.76 -7.43
C ASN A 159 14.03 -3.06 -8.10
N SER A 160 13.09 -3.74 -7.50
CA SER A 160 12.47 -4.94 -8.04
C SER A 160 10.98 -4.78 -8.13
N LEU A 161 10.39 -5.45 -9.09
CA LEU A 161 8.96 -5.63 -9.18
C LEU A 161 8.59 -6.90 -8.43
N PHE A 162 7.79 -6.74 -7.38
CA PHE A 162 7.32 -7.82 -6.53
C PHE A 162 5.90 -8.22 -6.91
N LEU A 163 5.65 -9.52 -6.90
CA LEU A 163 4.32 -10.10 -6.94
C LEU A 163 4.01 -10.73 -5.58
N VAL A 164 2.93 -10.30 -4.96
CA VAL A 164 2.40 -10.95 -3.76
C VAL A 164 1.07 -11.58 -4.09
N THR A 165 0.95 -12.85 -3.79
CA THR A 165 -0.30 -13.61 -3.89
C THR A 165 -0.87 -13.80 -2.50
N VAL A 166 -2.11 -13.37 -2.27
CA VAL A 166 -2.82 -13.51 -0.99
C VAL A 166 -4.04 -14.40 -1.20
N ASN A 167 -4.18 -15.45 -0.40
CA ASN A 167 -5.36 -16.31 -0.45
C ASN A 167 -6.49 -15.74 0.44
N ALA A 168 -7.67 -16.37 0.39
CA ALA A 168 -8.85 -15.93 1.15
C ALA A 168 -8.61 -15.86 2.68
N LYS A 169 -7.69 -16.67 3.23
CA LYS A 169 -7.35 -16.69 4.65
C LYS A 169 -6.31 -15.64 5.06
N GLY A 170 -5.80 -14.85 4.11
CA GLY A 170 -4.75 -13.87 4.36
C GLY A 170 -3.33 -14.45 4.36
N GLU A 171 -3.14 -15.71 3.97
CA GLU A 171 -1.81 -16.27 3.78
C GLU A 171 -1.20 -15.71 2.49
N MET A 172 0.04 -15.24 2.57
CA MET A 172 0.71 -14.61 1.45
C MET A 172 1.95 -15.35 0.97
N LYS A 173 2.21 -15.25 -0.33
CA LYS A 173 3.49 -15.64 -0.96
C LYS A 173 4.01 -14.44 -1.73
N LYS A 174 5.29 -14.08 -1.53
CA LYS A 174 5.97 -12.97 -2.19
C LYS A 174 7.04 -13.51 -3.14
N GLU A 175 7.15 -12.92 -4.32
CA GLU A 175 8.10 -13.31 -5.36
C GLU A 175 8.62 -12.05 -6.08
N ILE A 176 9.89 -12.06 -6.50
CA ILE A 176 10.44 -11.07 -7.43
C ILE A 176 10.11 -11.55 -8.85
N ILE A 177 9.44 -10.70 -9.64
CA ILE A 177 9.13 -11.01 -11.05
C ILE A 177 10.01 -10.26 -12.03
N SER A 178 10.65 -9.17 -11.63
CA SER A 178 11.58 -8.42 -12.48
C SER A 178 12.48 -7.53 -11.64
N LEU A 179 13.74 -7.40 -12.08
CA LEU A 179 14.66 -6.37 -11.61
C LEU A 179 14.46 -5.11 -12.45
N VAL A 180 14.03 -4.03 -11.82
CA VAL A 180 13.81 -2.75 -12.51
C VAL A 180 15.13 -1.97 -12.53
N ARG A 181 15.86 -2.06 -13.65
CA ARG A 181 17.00 -1.17 -13.89
C ARG A 181 16.50 0.11 -14.53
N ARG A 182 16.51 1.21 -13.81
CA ARG A 182 16.25 2.52 -14.41
C ARG A 182 17.45 2.89 -15.29
N PHE A 183 17.30 2.75 -16.59
CA PHE A 183 18.22 3.38 -17.54
C PHE A 183 18.05 4.90 -17.45
N VAL A 184 18.96 5.60 -16.79
CA VAL A 184 19.07 7.05 -16.95
C VAL A 184 19.80 7.26 -18.29
N PRO A 185 19.15 7.86 -19.31
CA PRO A 185 19.83 8.19 -20.54
C PRO A 185 21.00 9.12 -20.21
N LEU A 186 22.22 8.72 -20.57
CA LEU A 186 23.38 9.60 -20.44
C LEU A 186 23.06 10.88 -21.22
N PRO A 187 23.29 12.07 -20.67
CA PRO A 187 23.11 13.30 -21.40
C PRO A 187 24.03 13.23 -22.63
N LYS A 188 23.46 13.36 -23.83
CA LYS A 188 24.25 13.46 -25.06
C LYS A 188 25.25 14.58 -24.86
N LYS A 189 26.55 14.27 -24.87
CA LYS A 189 27.59 15.29 -24.90
C LYS A 189 27.32 16.15 -26.12
N ILE A 190 26.87 17.36 -25.89
CA ILE A 190 26.81 18.39 -26.93
C ILE A 190 28.28 18.67 -27.26
N LYS A 191 28.73 18.17 -28.40
CA LYS A 191 30.02 18.57 -28.96
C LYS A 191 29.89 20.05 -29.34
N ARG A 192 30.63 20.88 -28.64
CA ARG A 192 30.90 22.27 -29.07
C ARG A 192 31.92 22.26 -30.19
#